data_27b7859d57552712e0033530be7b71d4
#
_entry.id   27b7859d57552712e0033530be7b71d4
#
_cell.length_a   1.000
_cell.length_b   1.000
_cell.length_c   1.000
_cell.angle_alpha   90.00
_cell.angle_beta   90.00
_cell.angle_gamma   90.00
#
_symmetry.space_group_name_H-M   'P 1'
#
loop_
_entity.id
_entity.type
_entity.pdbx_description
1 polymer ?
#
loop_
_entity_poly.entity_id
_entity_poly.type
_entity_poly.pdbx_seq_one_letter_code
_entity_poly.pdbx_strand_id
1 'polypeptide(L)'
;ADGRSSFEFLQMRLHPAESRIQKLAVETPATTVLFDALASVDDGRLFEKPLGERRPALEALAEMLDAGRTRLSPQTRDRDVAALWLAERSGRTDGIVAKQLDEPYRPAERTMIKVKPLRSADCVVGGFRYLRQKRGVGSLLLGLYDNQGLLHHVGFTSALANTDRSELTL
;
A
#
# COMPACT_ATOMS: atom_id res chain seq x y z
N ALA A 1 -16.38 3.44 -13.52
CA ALA A 1 -15.47 2.87 -12.52
C ALA A 1 -16.10 3.07 -11.14
N ASP A 2 -16.10 2.04 -10.30
CA ASP A 2 -16.72 2.02 -8.96
C ASP A 2 -15.89 2.75 -7.88
N GLY A 3 -14.82 3.44 -8.29
CA GLY A 3 -13.92 4.18 -7.41
C GLY A 3 -12.99 3.31 -6.56
N ARG A 4 -12.95 2.00 -6.79
CA ARG A 4 -12.04 1.09 -6.10
C ARG A 4 -10.65 1.13 -6.71
N SER A 5 -9.62 1.01 -5.87
CA SER A 5 -8.26 0.82 -6.32
C SER A 5 -8.06 -0.63 -6.77
N SER A 6 -7.53 -0.85 -7.97
CA SER A 6 -7.20 -2.18 -8.46
C SER A 6 -5.69 -2.26 -8.69
N PHE A 7 -5.03 -3.10 -7.92
CA PHE A 7 -3.60 -3.36 -8.06
C PHE A 7 -3.29 -4.06 -9.40
N GLU A 8 -4.16 -4.92 -9.88
CA GLU A 8 -3.99 -5.61 -11.17
C GLU A 8 -3.94 -4.61 -12.33
N PHE A 9 -4.89 -3.67 -12.40
CA PHE A 9 -4.88 -2.62 -13.42
C PHE A 9 -3.67 -1.71 -13.33
N LEU A 10 -3.19 -1.42 -12.10
CA LEU A 10 -1.97 -0.67 -11.91
C LEU A 10 -0.73 -1.46 -12.38
N GLN A 11 -0.65 -2.73 -12.03
CA GLN A 11 0.46 -3.61 -12.41
C GLN A 11 0.55 -3.82 -13.93
N MET A 12 -0.59 -3.88 -14.64
CA MET A 12 -0.63 -4.00 -16.11
C MET A 12 0.06 -2.83 -16.83
N ARG A 13 0.23 -1.67 -16.14
CA ARG A 13 0.93 -0.49 -16.68
C ARG A 13 2.44 -0.60 -16.62
N LEU A 14 2.99 -1.52 -15.84
CA LEU A 14 4.42 -1.81 -15.78
C LEU A 14 4.83 -2.64 -16.99
N HIS A 15 4.80 -2.03 -18.17
CA HIS A 15 5.11 -2.69 -19.44
C HIS A 15 6.06 -1.85 -20.27
N PRO A 16 7.10 -2.44 -20.89
CA PRO A 16 8.10 -1.68 -21.68
C PRO A 16 7.58 -1.16 -23.02
N ALA A 17 6.47 -1.72 -23.56
CA ALA A 17 5.96 -1.34 -24.87
C ALA A 17 5.10 -0.06 -24.79
N GLU A 18 5.54 0.99 -25.43
CA GLU A 18 4.88 2.31 -25.50
C GLU A 18 3.42 2.19 -26.00
N SER A 19 3.17 1.41 -27.04
CA SER A 19 1.82 1.20 -27.58
C SER A 19 0.83 0.67 -26.54
N ARG A 20 1.28 -0.23 -25.65
CA ARG A 20 0.45 -0.75 -24.57
C ARG A 20 0.19 0.30 -23.48
N ILE A 21 1.20 1.11 -23.15
CA ILE A 21 1.07 2.21 -22.20
C ILE A 21 0.03 3.22 -22.70
N GLN A 22 0.12 3.63 -23.94
CA GLN A 22 -0.83 4.56 -24.58
C GLN A 22 -2.26 4.00 -24.59
N LYS A 23 -2.42 2.73 -24.96
CA LYS A 23 -3.73 2.07 -24.94
C LYS A 23 -4.33 2.07 -23.52
N LEU A 24 -3.57 1.65 -22.51
CA LEU A 24 -4.04 1.60 -21.12
C LEU A 24 -4.27 3.00 -20.51
N ALA A 25 -3.56 4.02 -20.96
CA ALA A 25 -3.81 5.39 -20.53
C ALA A 25 -5.21 5.89 -20.92
N VAL A 26 -5.76 5.37 -22.02
CA VAL A 26 -7.12 5.69 -22.50
C VAL A 26 -8.16 4.74 -21.90
N GLU A 27 -7.93 3.42 -21.97
CA GLU A 27 -8.92 2.41 -21.58
C GLU A 27 -9.11 2.31 -20.05
N THR A 28 -8.03 2.48 -19.31
CA THR A 28 -8.00 2.40 -17.83
C THR A 28 -7.22 3.55 -17.23
N PRO A 29 -7.70 4.80 -17.31
CA PRO A 29 -6.95 5.95 -16.81
C PRO A 29 -6.66 5.82 -15.32
N ALA A 30 -5.45 6.23 -14.91
CA ALA A 30 -5.06 6.28 -13.51
C ALA A 30 -5.17 7.71 -12.98
N THR A 31 -5.51 7.84 -11.71
CA THR A 31 -5.46 9.10 -10.98
C THR A 31 -4.19 9.16 -10.15
N THR A 32 -3.45 10.25 -10.25
CA THR A 32 -2.32 10.54 -9.38
C THR A 32 -2.82 11.10 -8.06
N VAL A 33 -2.42 10.51 -6.94
CA VAL A 33 -2.78 11.01 -5.61
C VAL A 33 -1.57 11.68 -4.99
N LEU A 34 -1.64 12.99 -4.77
CA LEU A 34 -0.58 13.78 -4.15
C LEU A 34 -0.76 13.74 -2.63
N PHE A 35 0.31 13.48 -1.88
CA PHE A 35 0.26 13.33 -0.42
C PHE A 35 1.37 14.08 0.34
N ASP A 36 2.38 14.60 -0.35
CA ASP A 36 3.42 15.46 0.21
C ASP A 36 4.12 16.25 -0.92
N ALA A 37 4.72 17.41 -0.60
CA ALA A 37 5.57 18.18 -1.49
C ALA A 37 6.98 18.27 -0.88
N LEU A 38 7.98 17.74 -1.58
CA LEU A 38 9.35 17.69 -1.09
C LEU A 38 10.27 18.75 -1.74
N ALA A 39 9.83 19.31 -2.86
CA ALA A 39 10.47 20.40 -3.55
C ALA A 39 9.45 21.19 -4.35
N SER A 40 9.72 22.47 -4.59
CA SER A 40 8.98 23.31 -5.55
C SER A 40 9.98 24.11 -6.40
N VAL A 41 9.49 24.65 -7.49
CA VAL A 41 10.31 25.49 -8.39
C VAL A 41 10.68 26.81 -7.69
N ASP A 42 9.75 27.38 -6.94
CA ASP A 42 9.89 28.70 -6.32
C ASP A 42 10.63 28.64 -4.98
N ASP A 43 10.30 27.63 -4.13
CA ASP A 43 10.83 27.52 -2.75
C ASP A 43 12.01 26.55 -2.62
N GLY A 44 12.37 25.84 -3.68
CA GLY A 44 13.47 24.89 -3.66
C GLY A 44 13.17 23.64 -2.79
N ARG A 45 13.97 23.41 -1.75
CA ARG A 45 13.92 22.21 -0.89
C ARG A 45 12.84 22.33 0.19
N LEU A 46 11.64 21.84 -0.09
CA LEU A 46 10.56 21.83 0.90
C LEU A 46 10.71 20.73 1.95
N PHE A 47 11.45 19.67 1.68
CA PHE A 47 11.58 18.56 2.62
C PHE A 47 12.25 18.96 3.97
N GLU A 48 13.00 20.06 3.99
CA GLU A 48 13.61 20.60 5.21
C GLU A 48 12.60 21.40 6.06
N LYS A 49 11.46 21.78 5.48
CA LYS A 49 10.40 22.51 6.20
C LYS A 49 9.45 21.54 6.93
N PRO A 50 8.79 21.99 8.01
CA PRO A 50 7.73 21.22 8.67
C PRO A 50 6.59 20.84 7.71
N LEU A 51 5.89 19.73 7.98
CA LEU A 51 4.75 19.29 7.16
C LEU A 51 3.67 20.38 7.08
N GLY A 52 3.44 21.12 8.17
CA GLY A 52 2.46 22.21 8.19
C GLY A 52 2.75 23.32 7.17
N GLU A 53 4.02 23.53 6.80
CA GLU A 53 4.42 24.46 5.75
C GLU A 53 4.45 23.83 4.35
N ARG A 54 4.78 22.55 4.26
CA ARG A 54 4.79 21.82 2.97
C ARG A 54 3.39 21.59 2.41
N ARG A 55 2.40 21.42 3.30
CA ARG A 55 1.02 21.11 2.87
C ARG A 55 0.37 22.23 2.06
N PRO A 56 0.45 23.52 2.41
CA PRO A 56 -0.02 24.62 1.57
C PRO A 56 0.62 24.63 0.17
N ALA A 57 1.93 24.37 0.08
CA ALA A 57 2.61 24.29 -1.22
C ALA A 57 2.09 23.13 -2.08
N LEU A 58 1.77 21.97 -1.46
CA LEU A 58 1.13 20.85 -2.14
C LEU A 58 -0.28 21.20 -2.64
N GLU A 59 -1.06 21.93 -1.86
CA GLU A 59 -2.42 22.35 -2.21
C GLU A 59 -2.38 23.33 -3.38
N ALA A 60 -1.49 24.31 -3.36
CA ALA A 60 -1.27 25.24 -4.47
C ALA A 60 -0.84 24.50 -5.76
N LEU A 61 0.06 23.52 -5.66
CA LEU A 61 0.44 22.67 -6.79
C LEU A 61 -0.76 21.90 -7.35
N ALA A 62 -1.60 21.34 -6.49
CA ALA A 62 -2.76 20.56 -6.93
C ALA A 62 -3.79 21.40 -7.69
N GLU A 63 -3.97 22.67 -7.33
CA GLU A 63 -4.84 23.61 -8.03
C GLU A 63 -4.38 23.92 -9.47
N MET A 64 -3.08 23.82 -9.73
CA MET A 64 -2.48 24.05 -11.06
C MET A 64 -2.58 22.82 -11.98
N LEU A 65 -2.88 21.65 -11.43
CA LEU A 65 -2.90 20.37 -12.16
C LEU A 65 -4.31 19.99 -12.60
N ASP A 66 -4.37 19.11 -13.60
CA ASP A 66 -5.64 18.59 -14.12
C ASP A 66 -6.41 17.82 -13.02
N ALA A 67 -7.51 18.39 -12.54
CA ALA A 67 -8.38 17.82 -11.53
C ALA A 67 -9.02 16.47 -11.95
N GLY A 68 -9.09 16.19 -13.24
CA GLY A 68 -9.57 14.89 -13.76
C GLY A 68 -8.58 13.76 -13.55
N ARG A 69 -7.28 14.08 -13.46
CA ARG A 69 -6.19 13.09 -13.36
C ARG A 69 -5.39 13.19 -12.06
N THR A 70 -5.58 14.24 -11.29
CA THR A 70 -4.81 14.50 -10.07
C THR A 70 -5.76 14.85 -8.94
N ARG A 71 -5.45 14.37 -7.74
CA ARG A 71 -6.19 14.71 -6.52
C ARG A 71 -5.25 14.75 -5.32
N LEU A 72 -5.64 15.51 -4.31
CA LEU A 72 -4.97 15.48 -3.01
C LEU A 72 -5.40 14.25 -2.21
N SER A 73 -4.45 13.66 -1.49
CA SER A 73 -4.76 12.72 -0.43
C SER A 73 -5.56 13.44 0.67
N PRO A 74 -6.69 12.89 1.11
CA PRO A 74 -7.45 13.48 2.21
C PRO A 74 -6.60 13.53 3.48
N GLN A 75 -6.84 14.54 4.29
CA GLN A 75 -6.19 14.71 5.60
C GLN A 75 -7.22 15.11 6.65
N THR A 76 -6.94 14.79 7.89
CA THR A 76 -7.71 15.22 9.05
C THR A 76 -6.81 15.33 10.28
N ARG A 77 -7.18 16.19 11.23
CA ARG A 77 -6.62 16.24 12.58
C ARG A 77 -7.56 15.60 13.59
N ASP A 78 -8.76 15.26 13.16
CA ASP A 78 -9.80 14.64 13.97
C ASP A 78 -9.57 13.12 14.01
N ARG A 79 -9.45 12.56 15.24
CA ARG A 79 -9.24 11.13 15.47
C ARG A 79 -10.46 10.30 15.08
N ASP A 80 -11.67 10.84 15.25
CA ASP A 80 -12.89 10.11 14.95
C ASP A 80 -13.06 9.97 13.44
N VAL A 81 -12.75 11.02 12.68
CA VAL A 81 -12.69 10.95 11.20
C VAL A 81 -11.65 9.95 10.75
N ALA A 82 -10.46 9.95 11.35
CA ALA A 82 -9.40 8.98 11.02
C ALA A 82 -9.81 7.54 11.35
N ALA A 83 -10.54 7.33 12.46
CA ALA A 83 -11.09 6.03 12.82
C ALA A 83 -12.14 5.54 11.82
N LEU A 84 -12.99 6.44 11.32
CA LEU A 84 -13.95 6.11 10.25
C LEU A 84 -13.24 5.66 8.98
N TRP A 85 -12.14 6.32 8.59
CA TRP A 85 -11.34 5.89 7.43
C TRP A 85 -10.71 4.50 7.62
N LEU A 86 -10.28 4.16 8.85
CA LEU A 86 -9.77 2.83 9.18
C LEU A 86 -10.86 1.76 9.18
N ALA A 87 -12.08 2.14 9.60
CA ALA A 87 -13.23 1.23 9.62
C ALA A 87 -13.81 0.98 8.22
N GLU A 88 -13.54 1.84 7.26
CA GLU A 88 -14.03 1.71 5.89
C GLU A 88 -13.42 0.49 5.20
N ARG A 89 -14.26 -0.51 4.89
CA ARG A 89 -13.85 -1.77 4.25
C ARG A 89 -14.07 -1.79 2.73
N SER A 90 -14.18 -0.61 2.13
CA SER A 90 -14.48 -0.48 0.69
C SER A 90 -13.35 -0.95 -0.25
N GLY A 91 -12.15 -1.22 0.28
CA GLY A 91 -10.96 -1.53 -0.52
C GLY A 91 -10.33 -0.30 -1.18
N ARG A 92 -10.78 0.90 -0.81
CA ARG A 92 -10.21 2.15 -1.34
C ARG A 92 -8.90 2.53 -0.66
N THR A 93 -8.73 2.15 0.59
CA THR A 93 -7.53 2.42 1.39
C THR A 93 -7.10 1.19 2.16
N ASP A 94 -5.80 1.05 2.36
CA ASP A 94 -5.20 0.00 3.19
C ASP A 94 -5.01 0.43 4.64
N GLY A 95 -5.22 1.71 4.93
CA GLY A 95 -4.96 2.31 6.22
C GLY A 95 -4.65 3.80 6.12
N ILE A 96 -4.15 4.36 7.20
CA ILE A 96 -3.78 5.78 7.30
C ILE A 96 -2.31 5.92 7.65
N VAL A 97 -1.74 7.10 7.36
CA VAL A 97 -0.39 7.50 7.76
C VAL A 97 -0.52 8.72 8.66
N ALA A 98 -0.17 8.58 9.94
CA ALA A 98 -0.08 9.69 10.86
C ALA A 98 1.30 10.35 10.73
N LYS A 99 1.30 11.66 10.58
CA LYS A 99 2.50 12.50 10.41
C LYS A 99 2.45 13.64 11.42
N GLN A 100 3.58 13.99 11.98
CA GLN A 100 3.72 15.17 12.83
C GLN A 100 3.77 16.44 11.98
N LEU A 101 3.05 17.49 12.37
CA LEU A 101 2.92 18.70 11.56
C LEU A 101 4.15 19.61 11.63
N ASP A 102 4.88 19.55 12.71
CA ASP A 102 6.08 20.33 13.02
C ASP A 102 7.38 19.65 12.59
N GLU A 103 7.30 18.42 12.06
CA GLU A 103 8.47 17.66 11.65
C GLU A 103 8.79 17.84 10.16
N PRO A 104 10.08 17.99 9.80
CA PRO A 104 10.55 17.93 8.43
C PRO A 104 10.45 16.51 7.88
N TYR A 105 10.58 16.36 6.57
CA TYR A 105 10.70 15.04 5.96
C TYR A 105 12.13 14.51 6.14
N ARG A 106 12.26 13.35 6.77
CA ARG A 106 13.55 12.70 7.02
C ARG A 106 13.69 11.44 6.17
N PRO A 107 14.47 11.47 5.09
CA PRO A 107 14.70 10.29 4.26
C PRO A 107 15.30 9.14 5.06
N ALA A 108 14.82 7.92 4.83
CA ALA A 108 15.24 6.69 5.48
C ALA A 108 14.95 6.58 6.99
N GLU A 109 14.37 7.60 7.62
CA GLU A 109 13.92 7.53 9.01
C GLU A 109 12.42 7.16 9.10
N ARG A 110 12.05 6.43 10.17
CA ARG A 110 10.66 6.04 10.42
C ARG A 110 9.93 7.06 11.30
N THR A 111 9.81 8.29 10.83
CA THR A 111 9.14 9.39 11.55
C THR A 111 7.62 9.39 11.37
N MET A 112 7.11 8.65 10.39
CA MET A 112 5.67 8.54 10.11
C MET A 112 5.14 7.20 10.64
N ILE A 113 3.93 7.23 11.22
CA ILE A 113 3.27 6.04 11.77
C ILE A 113 2.21 5.56 10.79
N LYS A 114 2.40 4.35 10.26
CA LYS A 114 1.42 3.69 9.42
C LYS A 114 0.48 2.84 10.27
N VAL A 115 -0.80 3.15 10.22
CA VAL A 115 -1.84 2.42 10.93
C VAL A 115 -2.69 1.65 9.92
N LYS A 116 -2.75 0.33 10.08
CA LYS A 116 -3.56 -0.56 9.23
C LYS A 116 -4.43 -1.45 10.09
N PRO A 117 -5.68 -1.72 9.70
CA PRO A 117 -6.47 -2.76 10.34
C PRO A 117 -5.80 -4.12 10.10
N LEU A 118 -5.67 -4.90 11.16
CA LEU A 118 -5.24 -6.30 11.04
C LEU A 118 -6.32 -7.11 10.34
N ARG A 119 -5.90 -7.87 9.34
CA ARG A 119 -6.74 -8.84 8.65
C ARG A 119 -6.18 -10.23 8.93
N SER A 120 -7.01 -11.14 9.41
CA SER A 120 -6.68 -12.54 9.60
C SER A 120 -7.63 -13.41 8.79
N ALA A 121 -7.14 -14.56 8.39
CA ALA A 121 -7.94 -15.60 7.76
C ALA A 121 -7.41 -16.96 8.24
N ASP A 122 -8.32 -17.86 8.56
CA ASP A 122 -7.98 -19.26 8.82
C ASP A 122 -7.77 -19.97 7.49
N CYS A 123 -6.57 -20.52 7.30
CA CYS A 123 -6.19 -21.18 6.05
C CYS A 123 -5.80 -22.62 6.29
N VAL A 124 -6.04 -23.46 5.30
CA VAL A 124 -5.54 -24.84 5.28
C VAL A 124 -4.08 -24.83 4.80
N VAL A 125 -3.22 -25.58 5.47
CA VAL A 125 -1.85 -25.82 4.99
C VAL A 125 -1.91 -26.93 3.92
N GLY A 126 -1.79 -26.53 2.66
CA GLY A 126 -1.80 -27.43 1.51
C GLY A 126 -0.42 -28.01 1.16
N GLY A 127 0.64 -27.49 1.78
CA GLY A 127 2.01 -27.94 1.55
C GLY A 127 3.04 -27.02 2.21
N PHE A 128 4.31 -27.33 1.99
CA PHE A 128 5.41 -26.53 2.52
C PHE A 128 6.63 -26.55 1.59
N ARG A 129 7.57 -25.66 1.87
CA ARG A 129 8.89 -25.62 1.21
C ARG A 129 9.97 -25.69 2.27
N TYR A 130 11.03 -26.45 1.97
CA TYR A 130 12.22 -26.50 2.83
C TYR A 130 13.05 -25.22 2.75
N LEU A 131 13.83 -24.97 3.79
CA LEU A 131 14.89 -23.97 3.76
C LEU A 131 15.99 -24.40 2.78
N ARG A 132 16.52 -23.46 2.00
CA ARG A 132 17.52 -23.74 0.93
C ARG A 132 18.82 -24.38 1.44
N GLN A 133 19.25 -24.07 2.67
CA GLN A 133 20.57 -24.46 3.20
C GLN A 133 20.51 -25.05 4.62
N LYS A 134 19.32 -25.27 5.17
CA LYS A 134 19.12 -25.81 6.53
C LYS A 134 18.02 -26.85 6.52
N ARG A 135 18.10 -27.81 7.46
CA ARG A 135 16.94 -28.67 7.73
C ARG A 135 15.83 -27.84 8.37
N GLY A 136 14.61 -28.04 7.92
CA GLY A 136 13.42 -27.42 8.47
C GLY A 136 12.53 -26.78 7.43
N VAL A 137 11.30 -26.50 7.82
CA VAL A 137 10.28 -25.86 6.99
C VAL A 137 10.61 -24.38 6.82
N GLY A 138 10.74 -23.95 5.58
CA GLY A 138 11.02 -22.56 5.21
C GLY A 138 9.76 -21.71 5.09
N SER A 139 8.70 -22.29 4.52
CA SER A 139 7.40 -21.62 4.36
C SER A 139 6.29 -22.66 4.24
N LEU A 140 5.08 -22.26 4.67
CA LEU A 140 3.85 -23.04 4.48
C LEU A 140 3.08 -22.47 3.31
N LEU A 141 2.53 -23.33 2.45
CA LEU A 141 1.61 -22.97 1.38
C LEU A 141 0.19 -22.98 1.94
N LEU A 142 -0.52 -21.87 1.77
CA LEU A 142 -1.84 -21.65 2.35
C LEU A 142 -2.93 -21.76 1.28
N GLY A 143 -4.01 -22.40 1.64
CA GLY A 143 -5.15 -22.59 0.77
C GLY A 143 -6.48 -22.34 1.46
N LEU A 144 -7.50 -22.07 0.68
CA LEU A 144 -8.90 -22.01 1.08
C LEU A 144 -9.72 -22.95 0.17
N TYR A 145 -10.66 -23.66 0.76
CA TYR A 145 -11.62 -24.46 0.00
C TYR A 145 -12.69 -23.56 -0.61
N ASP A 146 -13.04 -23.83 -1.85
CA ASP A 146 -14.23 -23.26 -2.48
C ASP A 146 -15.49 -24.07 -2.12
N ASN A 147 -16.65 -23.64 -2.64
CA ASN A 147 -17.93 -24.31 -2.44
C ASN A 147 -18.02 -25.70 -3.10
N GLN A 148 -17.06 -26.05 -3.95
CA GLN A 148 -16.97 -27.36 -4.62
C GLN A 148 -15.99 -28.30 -3.91
N GLY A 149 -15.36 -27.85 -2.82
CA GLY A 149 -14.38 -28.62 -2.06
C GLY A 149 -12.98 -28.64 -2.66
N LEU A 150 -12.68 -27.77 -3.63
CA LEU A 150 -11.35 -27.62 -4.20
C LEU A 150 -10.52 -26.66 -3.35
N LEU A 151 -9.29 -27.06 -3.03
CA LEU A 151 -8.34 -26.23 -2.27
C LEU A 151 -7.58 -25.32 -3.23
N HIS A 152 -7.87 -24.01 -3.14
CA HIS A 152 -7.21 -22.98 -3.93
C HIS A 152 -6.03 -22.39 -3.16
N HIS A 153 -4.86 -22.31 -3.80
CA HIS A 153 -3.70 -21.62 -3.22
C HIS A 153 -3.98 -20.11 -3.12
N VAL A 154 -3.94 -19.57 -1.90
CA VAL A 154 -4.21 -18.15 -1.63
C VAL A 154 -2.98 -17.38 -1.16
N GLY A 155 -1.89 -18.08 -0.83
CA GLY A 155 -0.66 -17.43 -0.43
C GLY A 155 0.29 -18.37 0.30
N PHE A 156 1.32 -17.79 0.91
CA PHE A 156 2.25 -18.52 1.75
C PHE A 156 2.69 -17.67 2.93
N THR A 157 3.14 -18.33 4.00
CA THR A 157 3.80 -17.66 5.12
C THR A 157 5.19 -18.23 5.35
N SER A 158 6.16 -17.34 5.54
CA SER A 158 7.53 -17.66 5.96
C SER A 158 7.84 -17.15 7.37
N ALA A 159 6.88 -16.48 8.01
CA ALA A 159 7.00 -15.92 9.36
C ALA A 159 6.80 -17.01 10.42
N LEU A 160 7.65 -18.03 10.38
CA LEU A 160 7.67 -19.12 11.34
C LEU A 160 8.79 -18.88 12.36
N ALA A 161 8.52 -19.07 13.64
CA ALA A 161 9.57 -19.08 14.67
C ALA A 161 10.56 -20.24 14.42
N ASN A 162 11.79 -20.12 14.91
CA ASN A 162 12.80 -21.17 14.70
C ASN A 162 12.42 -22.49 15.39
N THR A 163 11.74 -22.43 16.53
CA THR A 163 11.17 -23.58 17.24
C THR A 163 10.16 -24.32 16.38
N ASP A 164 9.21 -23.58 15.80
CA ASP A 164 8.14 -24.15 14.96
C ASP A 164 8.71 -24.82 13.70
N ARG A 165 9.78 -24.25 13.12
CA ARG A 165 10.46 -24.82 11.94
C ARG A 165 11.04 -26.19 12.19
N SER A 166 11.54 -26.45 13.40
CA SER A 166 12.12 -27.75 13.80
C SER A 166 11.03 -28.77 14.10
N GLU A 167 9.95 -28.36 14.75
CA GLU A 167 8.83 -29.22 15.10
C GLU A 167 8.00 -29.64 13.87
N LEU A 168 7.89 -28.78 12.87
CA LEU A 168 7.23 -29.08 11.60
C LEU A 168 8.07 -29.96 10.65
N THR A 169 9.30 -30.31 11.04
CA THR A 169 10.16 -31.17 10.23
C THR A 169 10.01 -32.61 10.73
N LEU A 170 9.24 -33.41 10.05
CA LEU A 170 9.13 -34.86 10.23
C LEU A 170 10.33 -35.58 9.62
#